data_c2db7f3f9326aa2248bf9dd0ed69459f
#
_entry.id   c2db7f3f9326aa2248bf9dd0ed69459f
#
_cell.length_a   1.000
_cell.length_b   1.000
_cell.length_c   1.000
_cell.angle_alpha   90.00
_cell.angle_beta   90.00
_cell.angle_gamma   90.00
#
_symmetry.space_group_name_H-M   'P 1'
#
loop_
_entity.id
_entity.type
_entity.pdbx_description
1 polymer ?
#
loop_
_entity_poly.entity_id
_entity_poly.type
_entity_poly.pdbx_seq_one_letter_code
_entity_poly.pdbx_strand_id
1 'polypeptide(L)'
;MNRTLQRLAGVVAAVVTWIAAIGAQQPPPNSNPFRFKSGVELINVTATVSDAAGRFVAGLTKDDFVVYDDDQPQEITHFSAERVPVSLGIAIDTSGSMAGDKIREAQGALGRFVFDLLDKRDEIFIYRFSNAPELLQGWTSDRQLLSRALERTVPNGGTAMYDTVREALPLFASSQNQKKSLVIISDGRDTSSRATISDVHQAIRASEALVYAVGIDCARAVRSPRAPWDMQRGPIPFPFPPGRRPFPPGRPPITPAPPGSVPAWQACADPVDVVSLRDLTDDSGGRTEVVRDARDLNPATENIADELSKQYYIGYASPGKKDGRWHSIRVELKGKPYRVRARRGYTAG
;
A
#
# COMPACT_ATOMS: atom_id res chain seq x y z
N MET A 1 26.67 -73.39 -31.62
CA MET A 1 26.59 -72.80 -30.25
C MET A 1 27.28 -71.45 -30.31
N ASN A 2 26.61 -70.62 -30.65
CA ASN A 2 25.86 -69.38 -30.53
C ASN A 2 26.77 -68.10 -30.58
N ARG A 3 27.01 -67.67 -31.83
CA ARG A 3 27.56 -66.34 -32.12
C ARG A 3 26.58 -65.16 -31.79
N THR A 4 25.32 -65.47 -31.46
CA THR A 4 24.29 -64.52 -31.07
C THR A 4 24.35 -64.10 -29.59
N LEU A 5 24.84 -64.95 -28.70
CA LEU A 5 24.97 -64.64 -27.28
C LEU A 5 26.19 -63.72 -26.95
N GLN A 6 27.20 -63.74 -27.77
CA GLN A 6 28.34 -62.83 -27.60
C GLN A 6 28.10 -61.39 -28.04
N ARG A 7 27.14 -61.18 -28.93
CA ARG A 7 26.77 -59.80 -29.38
C ARG A 7 25.82 -59.10 -28.41
N LEU A 8 25.05 -59.83 -27.64
CA LEU A 8 24.17 -59.23 -26.61
C LEU A 8 24.92 -58.81 -25.34
N ALA A 9 25.99 -59.51 -25.01
CA ALA A 9 26.81 -59.12 -23.85
C ALA A 9 27.65 -57.82 -24.08
N GLY A 10 28.01 -57.54 -25.34
CA GLY A 10 28.75 -56.32 -25.69
C GLY A 10 27.89 -55.06 -25.67
N VAL A 11 26.62 -55.15 -25.96
CA VAL A 11 25.68 -53.98 -26.01
C VAL A 11 25.24 -53.56 -24.60
N VAL A 12 25.09 -54.53 -23.67
CA VAL A 12 24.72 -54.23 -22.28
C VAL A 12 25.90 -53.59 -21.51
N ALA A 13 27.15 -53.96 -21.82
CA ALA A 13 28.32 -53.33 -21.21
C ALA A 13 28.58 -51.89 -21.68
N ALA A 14 28.21 -51.54 -22.93
CA ALA A 14 28.33 -50.19 -23.48
C ALA A 14 27.27 -49.21 -22.97
N VAL A 15 26.08 -49.68 -22.58
CA VAL A 15 24.98 -48.83 -22.01
C VAL A 15 25.22 -48.53 -20.53
N VAL A 16 25.87 -49.41 -19.79
CA VAL A 16 26.18 -49.19 -18.35
C VAL A 16 27.31 -48.19 -18.15
N THR A 17 28.24 -48.07 -19.11
CA THR A 17 29.34 -47.09 -19.02
C THR A 17 28.98 -45.66 -19.44
N TRP A 18 27.81 -45.45 -20.08
CA TRP A 18 27.37 -44.10 -20.45
C TRP A 18 26.53 -43.41 -19.39
N ILE A 19 26.04 -44.11 -18.36
CA ILE A 19 25.25 -43.54 -17.27
C ILE A 19 26.14 -42.96 -16.15
N ALA A 20 27.44 -43.26 -16.11
CA ALA A 20 28.36 -42.77 -15.09
C ALA A 20 29.01 -41.41 -15.39
N ALA A 21 28.69 -40.75 -16.51
CA ALA A 21 29.25 -39.47 -16.93
C ALA A 21 28.28 -38.29 -16.89
N ILE A 22 27.11 -38.42 -16.24
CA ILE A 22 26.34 -37.26 -15.81
C ILE A 22 27.06 -36.73 -14.55
N GLY A 23 28.08 -35.92 -14.79
CA GLY A 23 28.78 -35.18 -13.75
C GLY A 23 27.75 -34.51 -12.87
N ALA A 24 27.80 -34.76 -11.58
CA ALA A 24 27.14 -33.97 -10.59
C ALA A 24 27.55 -32.50 -10.81
N GLN A 25 26.77 -31.76 -11.57
CA GLN A 25 26.77 -30.30 -11.48
C GLN A 25 26.43 -29.99 -10.04
N GLN A 26 27.42 -29.66 -9.25
CA GLN A 26 27.19 -29.03 -7.97
C GLN A 26 26.28 -27.83 -8.25
N PRO A 27 25.12 -27.74 -7.60
CA PRO A 27 24.34 -26.52 -7.66
C PRO A 27 25.28 -25.38 -7.24
N PRO A 28 25.15 -24.19 -7.84
CA PRO A 28 25.94 -23.03 -7.43
C PRO A 28 25.82 -22.89 -5.92
N PRO A 29 26.87 -22.45 -5.21
CA PRO A 29 26.78 -22.29 -3.79
C PRO A 29 25.57 -21.45 -3.51
N ASN A 30 24.54 -22.08 -2.92
CA ASN A 30 23.36 -21.37 -2.44
C ASN A 30 23.92 -20.30 -1.52
N SER A 31 23.91 -19.07 -1.99
CA SER A 31 23.99 -17.88 -1.17
C SER A 31 22.69 -17.82 -0.35
N ASN A 32 22.49 -18.80 0.51
CA ASN A 32 21.54 -18.71 1.60
C ASN A 32 22.30 -18.00 2.73
N PRO A 33 22.17 -16.66 2.84
CA PRO A 33 22.92 -15.92 3.85
C PRO A 33 22.43 -16.20 5.29
N PHE A 34 21.43 -17.06 5.46
CA PHE A 34 20.75 -17.23 6.75
C PHE A 34 20.76 -18.68 7.23
N ARG A 35 21.92 -19.17 7.72
CA ARG A 35 21.93 -20.29 8.68
C ARG A 35 21.71 -19.70 10.07
N PHE A 36 20.45 -19.67 10.51
CA PHE A 36 20.11 -19.35 11.89
C PHE A 36 20.72 -20.41 12.83
N LYS A 37 21.44 -19.98 13.85
CA LYS A 37 21.67 -20.80 15.03
C LYS A 37 20.28 -21.06 15.64
N SER A 38 19.89 -22.32 15.72
CA SER A 38 18.64 -22.78 16.29
C SER A 38 18.35 -22.06 17.60
N GLY A 39 17.29 -21.24 17.64
CA GLY A 39 16.77 -20.61 18.86
C GLY A 39 16.84 -19.09 18.95
N VAL A 40 17.41 -18.36 17.98
CA VAL A 40 17.41 -16.89 18.01
C VAL A 40 16.39 -16.39 17.00
N GLU A 41 15.34 -15.73 17.46
CA GLU A 41 14.38 -15.02 16.64
C GLU A 41 15.00 -13.72 16.13
N LEU A 42 14.85 -13.44 14.83
CA LEU A 42 15.34 -12.20 14.22
C LEU A 42 14.18 -11.21 14.11
N ILE A 43 14.35 -10.05 14.73
CA ILE A 43 13.41 -8.95 14.59
C ILE A 43 13.85 -8.08 13.42
N ASN A 44 12.95 -7.96 12.43
CA ASN A 44 13.17 -7.16 11.24
C ASN A 44 12.47 -5.81 11.36
N VAL A 45 13.17 -4.74 11.04
CA VAL A 45 12.65 -3.37 11.09
C VAL A 45 12.95 -2.67 9.77
N THR A 46 11.90 -2.24 9.09
CA THR A 46 12.03 -1.38 7.92
C THR A 46 12.04 0.07 8.39
N ALA A 47 13.07 0.83 8.05
CA ALA A 47 13.23 2.22 8.44
C ALA A 47 13.28 3.14 7.22
N THR A 48 12.48 4.21 7.25
CA THR A 48 12.53 5.31 6.28
C THR A 48 13.24 6.49 6.93
N VAL A 49 14.25 7.03 6.25
CA VAL A 49 14.98 8.20 6.72
C VAL A 49 14.72 9.38 5.79
N SER A 50 14.33 10.52 6.36
CA SER A 50 14.05 11.74 5.60
C SER A 50 14.71 12.97 6.22
N ASP A 51 15.03 13.94 5.35
CA ASP A 51 15.51 15.27 5.76
C ASP A 51 14.34 16.16 6.27
N ALA A 52 14.66 17.38 6.66
CA ALA A 52 13.66 18.33 7.14
C ALA A 52 12.63 18.73 6.07
N ALA A 53 12.95 18.56 4.79
CA ALA A 53 12.04 18.78 3.67
C ALA A 53 11.21 17.54 3.31
N GLY A 54 11.37 16.43 4.04
CA GLY A 54 10.66 15.17 3.82
C GLY A 54 11.25 14.32 2.69
N ARG A 55 12.41 14.69 2.11
CA ARG A 55 13.07 13.92 1.04
C ARG A 55 13.84 12.75 1.64
N PHE A 56 13.78 11.62 0.97
CA PHE A 56 14.52 10.43 1.39
C PHE A 56 16.05 10.68 1.42
N VAL A 57 16.70 10.21 2.47
CA VAL A 57 18.14 10.29 2.65
C VAL A 57 18.75 8.92 2.32
N ALA A 58 19.57 8.88 1.26
CA ALA A 58 20.31 7.70 0.83
C ALA A 58 21.75 7.68 1.37
N GLY A 59 22.42 6.53 1.23
CA GLY A 59 23.85 6.40 1.51
C GLY A 59 24.20 6.27 2.98
N LEU A 60 23.22 6.00 3.87
CA LEU A 60 23.49 5.65 5.25
C LEU A 60 23.98 4.21 5.36
N THR A 61 24.87 3.97 6.32
CA THR A 61 25.44 2.66 6.62
C THR A 61 24.90 2.11 7.94
N LYS A 62 25.17 0.84 8.23
CA LYS A 62 24.83 0.21 9.51
C LYS A 62 25.28 1.06 10.72
N ASP A 63 26.46 1.65 10.64
CA ASP A 63 27.08 2.39 11.75
C ASP A 63 26.39 3.72 12.07
N ASP A 64 25.60 4.22 11.13
CA ASP A 64 24.79 5.43 11.33
C ASP A 64 23.56 5.18 12.21
N PHE A 65 23.13 3.93 12.34
CA PHE A 65 21.89 3.58 13.05
C PHE A 65 22.14 3.07 14.47
N VAL A 66 21.18 3.34 15.34
CA VAL A 66 21.03 2.69 16.65
C VAL A 66 19.60 2.20 16.76
N VAL A 67 19.44 0.93 17.13
CA VAL A 67 18.14 0.31 17.39
C VAL A 67 18.01 0.07 18.88
N TYR A 68 16.87 0.43 19.45
CA TYR A 68 16.51 0.14 20.82
C TYR A 68 15.30 -0.79 20.86
N ASP A 69 15.36 -1.77 21.75
CA ASP A 69 14.26 -2.68 22.10
C ASP A 69 13.99 -2.51 23.59
N ASP A 70 12.81 -2.02 23.97
CA ASP A 70 12.47 -1.59 25.35
C ASP A 70 13.56 -0.69 25.96
N ASP A 71 13.98 0.33 25.20
CA ASP A 71 15.03 1.29 25.52
C ASP A 71 16.44 0.70 25.73
N GLN A 72 16.63 -0.60 25.47
CA GLN A 72 17.94 -1.24 25.49
C GLN A 72 18.53 -1.24 24.07
N PRO A 73 19.77 -0.74 23.88
CA PRO A 73 20.42 -0.76 22.57
C PRO A 73 20.67 -2.18 22.12
N GLN A 74 20.36 -2.46 20.85
CA GLN A 74 20.52 -3.77 20.22
C GLN A 74 21.63 -3.73 19.16
N GLU A 75 22.35 -4.84 19.04
CA GLU A 75 23.32 -5.01 17.97
C GLU A 75 22.60 -5.32 16.67
N ILE A 76 22.81 -4.48 15.64
CA ILE A 76 22.29 -4.72 14.31
C ILE A 76 23.08 -5.90 13.71
N THR A 77 22.42 -7.02 13.47
CA THR A 77 23.02 -8.22 12.89
C THR A 77 22.87 -8.29 11.38
N HIS A 78 21.84 -7.64 10.85
CA HIS A 78 21.57 -7.55 9.42
C HIS A 78 21.25 -6.11 9.03
N PHE A 79 21.79 -5.67 7.88
CA PHE A 79 21.55 -4.34 7.33
C PHE A 79 21.56 -4.39 5.81
N SER A 80 20.56 -3.80 5.18
CA SER A 80 20.55 -3.60 3.73
C SER A 80 19.98 -2.20 3.41
N ALA A 81 20.73 -1.46 2.58
CA ALA A 81 20.28 -0.23 1.94
C ALA A 81 19.82 -0.48 0.48
N GLU A 82 19.92 -1.71 0.01
CA GLU A 82 19.48 -2.09 -1.33
C GLU A 82 17.97 -2.32 -1.35
N ARG A 83 17.39 -2.19 -2.54
CA ARG A 83 15.99 -2.54 -2.73
C ARG A 83 15.74 -4.01 -2.43
N VAL A 84 14.94 -4.27 -1.42
CA VAL A 84 14.45 -5.60 -1.07
C VAL A 84 13.04 -5.77 -1.68
N PRO A 85 12.71 -6.91 -2.28
CA PRO A 85 11.35 -7.17 -2.76
C PRO A 85 10.31 -7.02 -1.65
N VAL A 86 9.13 -6.53 -2.02
CA VAL A 86 8.03 -6.27 -1.08
C VAL A 86 6.84 -7.19 -1.35
N SER A 87 6.21 -7.66 -0.28
CA SER A 87 4.85 -8.22 -0.30
C SER A 87 3.89 -7.09 0.01
N LEU A 88 3.11 -6.68 -1.00
CA LEU A 88 2.27 -5.50 -0.96
C LEU A 88 0.80 -5.86 -0.97
N GLY A 89 0.07 -5.41 0.05
CA GLY A 89 -1.39 -5.37 0.02
C GLY A 89 -1.89 -4.04 -0.55
N ILE A 90 -2.92 -4.07 -1.37
CA ILE A 90 -3.63 -2.89 -1.83
C ILE A 90 -5.09 -3.01 -1.39
N ALA A 91 -5.60 -2.01 -0.69
CA ALA A 91 -7.00 -1.89 -0.31
C ALA A 91 -7.59 -0.63 -0.93
N ILE A 92 -8.51 -0.82 -1.88
CA ILE A 92 -9.17 0.29 -2.59
C ILE A 92 -10.60 0.46 -2.10
N ASP A 93 -10.92 1.69 -1.72
CA ASP A 93 -12.28 2.12 -1.43
C ASP A 93 -13.13 2.12 -2.70
N THR A 94 -14.25 1.44 -2.65
CA THR A 94 -15.27 1.40 -3.70
C THR A 94 -16.63 1.79 -3.13
N SER A 95 -16.67 2.64 -2.10
CA SER A 95 -17.89 3.22 -1.56
C SER A 95 -18.58 4.14 -2.59
N GLY A 96 -19.83 4.50 -2.32
CA GLY A 96 -20.60 5.34 -3.23
C GLY A 96 -19.98 6.72 -3.48
N SER A 97 -19.21 7.26 -2.53
CA SER A 97 -18.49 8.55 -2.64
C SER A 97 -17.31 8.50 -3.63
N MET A 98 -16.79 7.30 -3.91
CA MET A 98 -15.74 7.10 -4.92
C MET A 98 -16.26 7.10 -6.36
N ALA A 99 -17.56 7.19 -6.59
CA ALA A 99 -18.13 7.13 -7.94
C ALA A 99 -17.60 8.24 -8.86
N GLY A 100 -17.60 7.96 -10.17
CA GLY A 100 -17.22 8.93 -11.21
C GLY A 100 -15.72 9.00 -11.45
N ASP A 101 -15.14 10.21 -11.36
CA ASP A 101 -13.72 10.44 -11.68
C ASP A 101 -12.79 9.83 -10.65
N LYS A 102 -13.17 9.84 -9.36
CA LYS A 102 -12.32 9.33 -8.29
C LYS A 102 -11.91 7.87 -8.49
N ILE A 103 -12.88 6.98 -8.75
CA ILE A 103 -12.54 5.56 -8.96
C ILE A 103 -11.72 5.35 -10.23
N ARG A 104 -11.98 6.11 -11.31
CA ARG A 104 -11.21 6.00 -12.55
C ARG A 104 -9.77 6.44 -12.36
N GLU A 105 -9.56 7.56 -11.68
CA GLU A 105 -8.21 8.06 -11.35
C GLU A 105 -7.48 7.13 -10.38
N ALA A 106 -8.19 6.58 -9.39
CA ALA A 106 -7.62 5.58 -8.46
C ALA A 106 -7.21 4.30 -9.19
N GLN A 107 -8.04 3.77 -10.09
CA GLN A 107 -7.70 2.63 -10.94
C GLN A 107 -6.49 2.93 -11.83
N GLY A 108 -6.46 4.11 -12.47
CA GLY A 108 -5.34 4.56 -13.32
C GLY A 108 -4.04 4.69 -12.53
N ALA A 109 -4.08 5.34 -11.36
CA ALA A 109 -2.92 5.50 -10.49
C ALA A 109 -2.39 4.16 -9.96
N LEU A 110 -3.29 3.27 -9.52
CA LEU A 110 -2.92 1.93 -9.08
C LEU A 110 -2.40 1.07 -10.23
N GLY A 111 -2.96 1.19 -11.44
CA GLY A 111 -2.44 0.53 -12.63
C GLY A 111 -0.98 0.92 -12.88
N ARG A 112 -0.68 2.22 -12.94
CA ARG A 112 0.71 2.71 -13.08
C ARG A 112 1.60 2.26 -11.92
N PHE A 113 1.12 2.35 -10.69
CA PHE A 113 1.83 1.89 -9.51
C PHE A 113 2.27 0.44 -9.64
N VAL A 114 1.36 -0.45 -10.03
CA VAL A 114 1.59 -1.88 -10.16
C VAL A 114 2.50 -2.22 -11.36
N PHE A 115 2.32 -1.54 -12.52
CA PHE A 115 3.05 -1.88 -13.74
C PHE A 115 4.41 -1.20 -13.85
N ASP A 116 4.49 0.08 -13.49
CA ASP A 116 5.61 0.93 -13.82
C ASP A 116 6.54 1.17 -12.63
N LEU A 117 6.00 1.17 -11.40
CA LEU A 117 6.74 1.62 -10.22
C LEU A 117 7.24 0.47 -9.34
N LEU A 118 6.58 -0.69 -9.37
CA LEU A 118 6.96 -1.85 -8.56
C LEU A 118 7.88 -2.81 -9.32
N ASP A 119 8.76 -3.50 -8.58
CA ASP A 119 9.66 -4.50 -9.13
C ASP A 119 8.88 -5.78 -9.51
N LYS A 120 9.38 -6.52 -10.50
CA LYS A 120 8.76 -7.77 -10.96
C LYS A 120 8.77 -8.87 -9.89
N ARG A 121 9.66 -8.79 -8.90
CA ARG A 121 9.77 -9.70 -7.76
C ARG A 121 8.79 -9.37 -6.64
N ASP A 122 8.16 -8.19 -6.69
CA ASP A 122 7.14 -7.81 -5.71
C ASP A 122 5.88 -8.66 -5.96
N GLU A 123 5.34 -9.24 -4.90
CA GLU A 123 4.04 -9.91 -4.92
C GLU A 123 2.96 -9.02 -4.33
N ILE A 124 1.76 -9.12 -4.87
CA ILE A 124 0.67 -8.20 -4.53
C ILE A 124 -0.63 -8.98 -4.30
N PHE A 125 -1.42 -8.58 -3.30
CA PHE A 125 -2.84 -8.89 -3.22
C PHE A 125 -3.68 -7.61 -3.30
N ILE A 126 -4.94 -7.74 -3.74
CA ILE A 126 -5.86 -6.60 -3.85
C ILE A 126 -7.16 -6.92 -3.12
N TYR A 127 -7.52 -6.05 -2.18
CA TYR A 127 -8.84 -5.91 -1.60
C TYR A 127 -9.58 -4.73 -2.21
N ARG A 128 -10.88 -4.85 -2.36
CA ARG A 128 -11.78 -3.71 -2.42
C ARG A 128 -12.65 -3.69 -1.17
N PHE A 129 -13.17 -2.53 -0.82
CA PHE A 129 -14.14 -2.41 0.25
C PHE A 129 -15.24 -1.40 -0.06
N SER A 130 -16.44 -1.71 0.40
CA SER A 130 -17.60 -0.85 0.46
C SER A 130 -18.33 -1.13 1.78
N ASN A 131 -19.50 -1.76 1.77
CA ASN A 131 -20.18 -2.21 3.01
C ASN A 131 -19.43 -3.36 3.73
N ALA A 132 -18.54 -4.04 3.03
CA ALA A 132 -17.70 -5.14 3.56
C ALA A 132 -16.41 -5.25 2.73
N PRO A 133 -15.35 -5.87 3.30
CA PRO A 133 -14.15 -6.22 2.55
C PRO A 133 -14.41 -7.34 1.54
N GLU A 134 -13.71 -7.31 0.42
CA GLU A 134 -13.69 -8.36 -0.60
C GLU A 134 -12.29 -8.52 -1.19
N LEU A 135 -11.73 -9.73 -1.10
CA LEU A 135 -10.47 -10.08 -1.73
C LEU A 135 -10.70 -10.27 -3.25
N LEU A 136 -10.23 -9.33 -4.06
CA LEU A 136 -10.33 -9.40 -5.52
C LEU A 136 -9.27 -10.31 -6.13
N GLN A 137 -8.05 -10.27 -5.57
CA GLN A 137 -6.90 -11.04 -6.02
C GLN A 137 -6.00 -11.39 -4.84
N GLY A 138 -5.74 -12.68 -4.63
CA GLY A 138 -4.73 -13.17 -3.69
C GLY A 138 -3.30 -12.90 -4.18
N TRP A 139 -2.30 -13.29 -3.39
CA TRP A 139 -0.89 -13.09 -3.71
C TRP A 139 -0.53 -13.50 -5.13
N THR A 140 0.03 -12.58 -5.90
CA THR A 140 0.54 -12.81 -7.25
C THR A 140 1.57 -11.76 -7.65
N SER A 141 2.51 -12.15 -8.50
CA SER A 141 3.40 -11.23 -9.23
C SER A 141 2.92 -10.98 -10.66
N ASP A 142 1.85 -11.65 -11.10
CA ASP A 142 1.26 -11.47 -12.44
C ASP A 142 0.47 -10.16 -12.51
N ARG A 143 1.07 -9.18 -13.19
CA ARG A 143 0.51 -7.83 -13.34
C ARG A 143 -0.80 -7.81 -14.11
N GLN A 144 -1.02 -8.77 -15.01
CA GLN A 144 -2.27 -8.85 -15.79
C GLN A 144 -3.45 -9.29 -14.92
N LEU A 145 -3.22 -10.22 -13.97
CA LEU A 145 -4.25 -10.61 -13.01
C LEU A 145 -4.64 -9.44 -12.11
N LEU A 146 -3.64 -8.65 -11.68
CA LEU A 146 -3.87 -7.45 -10.86
C LEU A 146 -4.65 -6.38 -11.61
N SER A 147 -4.34 -6.12 -12.88
CA SER A 147 -5.10 -5.17 -13.72
C SER A 147 -6.57 -5.57 -13.84
N ARG A 148 -6.82 -6.84 -14.17
CA ARG A 148 -8.19 -7.37 -14.29
C ARG A 148 -8.97 -7.26 -12.96
N ALA A 149 -8.28 -7.41 -11.82
CA ALA A 149 -8.90 -7.24 -10.52
C ALA A 149 -9.32 -5.78 -10.29
N LEU A 150 -8.44 -4.82 -10.60
CA LEU A 150 -8.74 -3.39 -10.48
C LEU A 150 -9.91 -2.95 -11.39
N GLU A 151 -9.99 -3.47 -12.61
CA GLU A 151 -11.09 -3.16 -13.57
C GLU A 151 -12.48 -3.61 -13.08
N ARG A 152 -12.56 -4.56 -12.16
CA ARG A 152 -13.82 -5.06 -11.60
C ARG A 152 -14.38 -4.19 -10.47
N THR A 153 -13.70 -3.14 -10.08
CA THR A 153 -14.16 -2.29 -8.99
C THR A 153 -15.28 -1.35 -9.44
N VAL A 154 -16.47 -1.53 -8.86
CA VAL A 154 -17.65 -0.70 -9.12
C VAL A 154 -18.08 -0.04 -7.81
N PRO A 155 -18.14 1.30 -7.75
CA PRO A 155 -18.49 2.01 -6.53
C PRO A 155 -19.94 1.78 -6.11
N ASN A 156 -20.13 1.42 -4.83
CA ASN A 156 -21.45 1.34 -4.18
C ASN A 156 -21.31 1.28 -2.65
N GLY A 157 -22.39 1.55 -1.95
CA GLY A 157 -22.51 1.34 -0.50
C GLY A 157 -21.68 2.29 0.36
N GLY A 158 -21.40 1.86 1.59
CA GLY A 158 -20.64 2.58 2.59
C GLY A 158 -19.13 2.26 2.56
N THR A 159 -18.42 2.46 3.69
CA THR A 159 -16.96 2.36 3.80
C THR A 159 -16.60 1.48 4.99
N ALA A 160 -16.22 0.21 4.76
CA ALA A 160 -15.78 -0.73 5.79
C ALA A 160 -14.24 -0.84 5.80
N MET A 161 -13.56 0.26 6.06
CA MET A 161 -12.09 0.36 6.00
C MET A 161 -11.43 -0.43 7.13
N TYR A 162 -11.91 -0.31 8.37
CA TYR A 162 -11.33 -1.00 9.53
C TYR A 162 -11.46 -2.51 9.42
N ASP A 163 -12.62 -3.02 9.00
CA ASP A 163 -12.81 -4.45 8.74
C ASP A 163 -11.84 -4.94 7.67
N THR A 164 -11.61 -4.14 6.62
CA THR A 164 -10.70 -4.48 5.52
C THR A 164 -9.26 -4.56 5.99
N VAL A 165 -8.79 -3.60 6.75
CA VAL A 165 -7.41 -3.62 7.30
C VAL A 165 -7.23 -4.85 8.19
N ARG A 166 -8.19 -5.12 9.09
CA ARG A 166 -8.16 -6.27 10.00
C ARG A 166 -8.16 -7.61 9.25
N GLU A 167 -8.86 -7.70 8.12
CA GLU A 167 -8.93 -8.92 7.30
C GLU A 167 -7.71 -9.08 6.40
N ALA A 168 -7.16 -7.99 5.88
CA ALA A 168 -6.01 -7.99 4.98
C ALA A 168 -4.68 -8.31 5.68
N LEU A 169 -4.46 -7.81 6.88
CA LEU A 169 -3.18 -7.95 7.60
C LEU A 169 -2.77 -9.41 7.88
N PRO A 170 -3.66 -10.34 8.24
CA PRO A 170 -3.29 -11.74 8.42
C PRO A 170 -2.75 -12.43 7.15
N LEU A 171 -3.08 -11.94 5.94
CA LEU A 171 -2.55 -12.50 4.71
C LEU A 171 -1.02 -12.40 4.64
N PHE A 172 -0.42 -11.42 5.31
CA PHE A 172 1.04 -11.27 5.36
C PHE A 172 1.76 -12.43 6.04
N ALA A 173 1.07 -13.28 6.80
CA ALA A 173 1.66 -14.48 7.35
C ALA A 173 2.06 -15.50 6.27
N SER A 174 1.38 -15.49 5.11
CA SER A 174 1.68 -16.35 3.95
C SER A 174 2.52 -15.66 2.87
N SER A 175 3.01 -14.45 3.12
CA SER A 175 3.82 -13.71 2.16
C SER A 175 5.22 -14.29 2.01
N GLN A 176 5.80 -14.16 0.80
CA GLN A 176 7.13 -14.69 0.49
C GLN A 176 8.25 -13.71 0.86
N ASN A 177 7.96 -12.40 0.82
CA ASN A 177 8.96 -11.38 1.09
C ASN A 177 8.92 -10.92 2.55
N GLN A 178 10.10 -10.63 3.08
CA GLN A 178 10.25 -10.14 4.46
C GLN A 178 9.73 -8.72 4.66
N LYS A 179 9.77 -7.91 3.60
CA LYS A 179 9.24 -6.55 3.61
C LYS A 179 7.76 -6.58 3.28
N LYS A 180 6.93 -6.12 4.21
CA LYS A 180 5.48 -6.17 4.14
C LYS A 180 4.91 -4.77 4.17
N SER A 181 3.96 -4.47 3.29
CA SER A 181 3.32 -3.15 3.26
C SER A 181 1.88 -3.25 2.80
N LEU A 182 0.99 -2.45 3.39
CA LEU A 182 -0.41 -2.29 2.99
C LEU A 182 -0.63 -0.85 2.55
N VAL A 183 -1.18 -0.64 1.36
CA VAL A 183 -1.57 0.67 0.84
C VAL A 183 -3.09 0.75 0.80
N ILE A 184 -3.66 1.75 1.47
CA ILE A 184 -5.09 2.02 1.52
C ILE A 184 -5.36 3.28 0.71
N ILE A 185 -6.34 3.24 -0.20
CA ILE A 185 -6.83 4.43 -0.93
C ILE A 185 -8.31 4.61 -0.61
N SER A 186 -8.67 5.75 -0.01
CA SER A 186 -10.05 6.07 0.39
C SER A 186 -10.30 7.57 0.34
N ASP A 187 -11.54 7.98 0.11
CA ASP A 187 -11.99 9.38 0.15
C ASP A 187 -12.87 9.71 1.36
N GLY A 188 -13.12 8.75 2.26
CA GLY A 188 -14.07 8.91 3.34
C GLY A 188 -13.61 8.38 4.68
N ARG A 189 -14.51 8.57 5.68
CA ARG A 189 -14.36 7.95 6.99
C ARG A 189 -15.00 6.58 6.99
N ASP A 190 -14.58 5.74 7.89
CA ASP A 190 -15.22 4.45 8.14
C ASP A 190 -16.68 4.65 8.59
N THR A 191 -17.60 3.99 7.89
CA THR A 191 -19.06 4.11 8.14
C THR A 191 -19.74 2.77 8.33
N SER A 192 -19.08 1.67 7.98
CA SER A 192 -19.71 0.36 7.86
C SER A 192 -18.98 -0.77 8.56
N SER A 193 -17.79 -0.53 9.09
CA SER A 193 -17.05 -1.54 9.81
C SER A 193 -17.70 -1.94 11.14
N ARG A 194 -17.51 -3.18 11.51
CA ARG A 194 -17.80 -3.71 12.86
C ARG A 194 -16.59 -3.62 13.78
N ALA A 195 -15.39 -3.69 13.20
CA ALA A 195 -14.14 -3.51 13.91
C ALA A 195 -14.00 -2.07 14.42
N THR A 196 -13.40 -1.95 15.59
CA THR A 196 -13.03 -0.66 16.18
C THR A 196 -11.60 -0.29 15.73
N ILE A 197 -11.24 0.99 15.85
CA ILE A 197 -9.85 1.43 15.63
C ILE A 197 -8.85 0.70 16.54
N SER A 198 -9.24 0.32 17.74
CA SER A 198 -8.41 -0.46 18.65
C SER A 198 -8.12 -1.86 18.12
N ASP A 199 -9.11 -2.53 17.51
CA ASP A 199 -8.92 -3.84 16.88
C ASP A 199 -7.93 -3.75 15.71
N VAL A 200 -8.01 -2.65 14.96
CA VAL A 200 -7.10 -2.40 13.82
C VAL A 200 -5.68 -2.14 14.30
N HIS A 201 -5.49 -1.33 15.35
CA HIS A 201 -4.16 -1.11 15.94
C HIS A 201 -3.54 -2.42 16.43
N GLN A 202 -4.32 -3.29 17.06
CA GLN A 202 -3.84 -4.60 17.47
C GLN A 202 -3.41 -5.45 16.28
N ALA A 203 -4.20 -5.47 15.20
CA ALA A 203 -3.86 -6.20 13.98
C ALA A 203 -2.59 -5.63 13.29
N ILE A 204 -2.45 -4.31 13.22
CA ILE A 204 -1.25 -3.65 12.68
C ILE A 204 0.00 -4.06 13.47
N ARG A 205 -0.06 -3.99 14.79
CA ARG A 205 1.05 -4.36 15.68
C ARG A 205 1.48 -5.81 15.54
N ALA A 206 0.51 -6.71 15.28
CA ALA A 206 0.78 -8.13 15.09
C ALA A 206 1.33 -8.48 13.69
N SER A 207 1.09 -7.65 12.67
CA SER A 207 1.35 -8.00 11.27
C SER A 207 2.76 -7.69 10.78
N GLU A 208 3.54 -6.87 11.49
CA GLU A 208 4.82 -6.32 11.05
C GLU A 208 4.77 -5.49 9.73
N ALA A 209 3.59 -5.28 9.17
CA ALA A 209 3.42 -4.56 7.91
C ALA A 209 3.43 -3.04 8.14
N LEU A 210 4.08 -2.31 7.22
CA LEU A 210 3.95 -0.86 7.12
C LEU A 210 2.61 -0.52 6.47
N VAL A 211 1.83 0.35 7.08
CA VAL A 211 0.55 0.79 6.53
C VAL A 211 0.69 2.20 5.94
N TYR A 212 0.36 2.33 4.67
CA TYR A 212 0.29 3.60 3.96
C TYR A 212 -1.17 3.92 3.67
N ALA A 213 -1.54 5.19 3.73
CA ALA A 213 -2.86 5.62 3.32
C ALA A 213 -2.78 6.79 2.36
N VAL A 214 -3.61 6.78 1.32
CA VAL A 214 -3.83 7.92 0.43
C VAL A 214 -5.27 8.35 0.59
N GLY A 215 -5.47 9.52 1.20
CA GLY A 215 -6.76 10.13 1.42
C GLY A 215 -7.12 11.10 0.28
N ILE A 216 -8.29 10.95 -0.34
CA ILE A 216 -8.76 11.83 -1.41
C ILE A 216 -9.70 12.88 -0.81
N ASP A 217 -9.21 14.10 -0.61
CA ASP A 217 -9.99 15.22 -0.07
C ASP A 217 -10.59 16.07 -1.20
N CYS A 218 -11.88 15.96 -1.43
CA CYS A 218 -12.56 16.73 -2.45
C CYS A 218 -13.25 18.02 -1.94
N ALA A 219 -13.02 18.43 -0.71
CA ALA A 219 -13.66 19.61 -0.10
C ALA A 219 -13.43 20.94 -0.88
N ARG A 220 -12.46 20.98 -1.80
CA ARG A 220 -12.19 22.16 -2.64
C ARG A 220 -12.86 22.14 -4.02
N ALA A 221 -13.29 21.01 -4.53
CA ALA A 221 -13.94 20.92 -5.85
C ALA A 221 -15.31 21.63 -5.89
N VAL A 222 -15.92 21.85 -4.72
CA VAL A 222 -17.24 22.49 -4.59
C VAL A 222 -17.19 24.03 -4.58
N ARG A 223 -16.01 24.65 -4.54
CA ARG A 223 -15.91 26.09 -4.80
C ARG A 223 -16.01 26.32 -6.31
N SER A 224 -17.24 26.19 -6.84
CA SER A 224 -17.58 26.70 -8.17
C SER A 224 -17.02 28.12 -8.33
N PRO A 225 -16.36 28.43 -9.44
CA PRO A 225 -16.11 29.81 -9.81
C PRO A 225 -17.49 30.50 -9.75
N ARG A 226 -17.62 31.58 -9.02
CA ARG A 226 -18.81 32.44 -9.06
C ARG A 226 -19.19 32.59 -10.52
N ALA A 227 -20.41 32.16 -10.84
CA ALA A 227 -20.90 32.28 -12.21
C ALA A 227 -20.69 33.73 -12.67
N PRO A 228 -20.26 33.97 -13.93
CA PRO A 228 -19.89 35.32 -14.42
C PRO A 228 -20.96 36.39 -14.30
N TRP A 229 -22.21 35.98 -14.01
CA TRP A 229 -23.35 36.90 -13.87
C TRP A 229 -23.48 37.53 -12.46
N ASP A 230 -22.69 37.11 -11.47
CA ASP A 230 -22.68 37.75 -10.13
C ASP A 230 -21.85 39.04 -10.09
N MET A 231 -21.12 39.40 -11.15
CA MET A 231 -20.32 40.62 -11.25
C MET A 231 -21.04 41.81 -11.87
N GLN A 232 -22.34 41.72 -12.22
CA GLN A 232 -23.08 42.82 -12.84
C GLN A 232 -24.27 43.30 -12.00
N ARG A 233 -24.07 43.55 -10.70
CA ARG A 233 -24.91 44.47 -9.95
C ARG A 233 -24.24 45.83 -9.83
N GLY A 234 -24.03 46.47 -10.97
CA GLY A 234 -23.89 47.92 -11.03
C GLY A 234 -25.25 48.60 -10.86
N PRO A 235 -25.34 49.86 -10.35
CA PRO A 235 -26.61 50.54 -10.21
C PRO A 235 -27.26 50.72 -11.60
N ILE A 236 -28.45 50.17 -11.75
CA ILE A 236 -29.24 50.30 -12.98
C ILE A 236 -29.78 51.72 -13.04
N PRO A 237 -29.45 52.55 -14.06
CA PRO A 237 -30.11 53.85 -14.24
C PRO A 237 -31.54 53.60 -14.80
N PHE A 238 -32.55 54.02 -14.05
CA PHE A 238 -33.94 54.06 -14.51
C PHE A 238 -34.15 55.29 -15.42
N PRO A 239 -35.17 55.26 -16.34
CA PRO A 239 -36.51 54.77 -16.13
C PRO A 239 -37.07 53.88 -17.26
N PHE A 240 -37.87 52.87 -16.91
CA PHE A 240 -38.72 52.15 -17.85
C PHE A 240 -40.05 52.86 -17.97
N PRO A 241 -40.65 52.99 -19.19
CA PRO A 241 -41.99 53.47 -19.39
C PRO A 241 -43.03 52.48 -18.84
N PRO A 242 -44.13 52.91 -18.29
CA PRO A 242 -45.16 52.04 -17.71
C PRO A 242 -45.85 51.21 -18.81
N GLY A 243 -45.81 49.89 -18.74
CA GLY A 243 -46.70 49.06 -19.55
C GLY A 243 -46.21 47.71 -20.08
N ARG A 244 -44.94 47.33 -19.99
CA ARG A 244 -44.53 46.00 -20.40
C ARG A 244 -43.59 45.37 -19.34
N ARG A 245 -44.07 44.33 -18.65
CA ARG A 245 -43.22 43.45 -17.85
C ARG A 245 -42.41 42.56 -18.82
N PRO A 246 -41.08 42.56 -18.79
CA PRO A 246 -40.30 41.56 -19.52
C PRO A 246 -40.55 40.19 -18.90
N PHE A 247 -40.94 39.23 -19.69
CA PHE A 247 -40.91 37.82 -19.27
C PHE A 247 -39.47 37.47 -18.86
N PRO A 248 -39.27 36.80 -17.71
CA PRO A 248 -37.95 36.27 -17.38
C PRO A 248 -37.55 35.27 -18.47
N PRO A 249 -36.30 35.29 -18.93
CA PRO A 249 -35.82 34.27 -19.87
C PRO A 249 -36.09 32.90 -19.26
N GLY A 250 -36.74 32.03 -20.05
CA GLY A 250 -37.13 30.70 -19.60
C GLY A 250 -35.89 30.00 -19.01
N ARG A 251 -36.00 29.44 -17.81
CA ARG A 251 -35.03 28.54 -17.26
C ARG A 251 -34.79 27.44 -18.30
N PRO A 252 -33.53 27.12 -18.65
CA PRO A 252 -33.26 25.94 -19.47
C PRO A 252 -33.93 24.73 -18.81
N PRO A 253 -34.50 23.80 -19.58
CA PRO A 253 -35.14 22.62 -19.02
C PRO A 253 -34.13 21.89 -18.15
N ILE A 254 -34.47 21.68 -16.88
CA ILE A 254 -33.71 20.83 -15.98
C ILE A 254 -33.92 19.42 -16.50
N THR A 255 -32.95 18.89 -17.24
CA THR A 255 -32.93 17.47 -17.60
C THR A 255 -32.83 16.69 -16.30
N PRO A 256 -33.78 15.78 -15.99
CA PRO A 256 -33.65 14.93 -14.83
C PRO A 256 -32.34 14.14 -14.94
N ALA A 257 -31.52 14.13 -13.88
CA ALA A 257 -30.36 13.28 -13.80
C ALA A 257 -30.77 11.80 -13.93
N PRO A 258 -30.00 10.96 -14.60
CA PRO A 258 -30.32 9.55 -14.73
C PRO A 258 -30.51 8.93 -13.33
N PRO A 259 -31.42 7.94 -13.16
CA PRO A 259 -31.66 7.28 -11.89
C PRO A 259 -30.35 6.69 -11.37
N GLY A 260 -29.93 7.04 -10.14
CA GLY A 260 -28.69 6.58 -9.52
C GLY A 260 -27.50 7.55 -9.62
N SER A 261 -27.59 8.66 -10.36
CA SER A 261 -26.56 9.70 -10.32
C SER A 261 -26.73 10.59 -9.09
N VAL A 262 -25.81 10.50 -8.14
CA VAL A 262 -25.69 11.48 -7.06
C VAL A 262 -25.21 12.81 -7.66
N PRO A 263 -25.83 13.96 -7.36
CA PRO A 263 -25.32 15.24 -7.80
C PRO A 263 -23.87 15.45 -7.35
N ALA A 264 -23.05 16.07 -8.19
CA ALA A 264 -21.63 16.29 -7.92
C ALA A 264 -21.34 16.97 -6.56
N TRP A 265 -22.30 17.75 -6.01
CA TRP A 265 -22.20 18.37 -4.70
C TRP A 265 -22.48 17.39 -3.54
N GLN A 266 -23.18 16.28 -3.76
CA GLN A 266 -23.40 15.22 -2.77
C GLN A 266 -22.21 14.25 -2.73
N ALA A 267 -21.49 14.08 -3.83
CA ALA A 267 -20.34 13.18 -3.92
C ALA A 267 -19.12 13.67 -3.12
N CYS A 268 -19.13 14.91 -2.64
CA CYS A 268 -18.03 15.54 -1.89
C CYS A 268 -18.51 16.23 -0.61
N ALA A 269 -19.56 15.70 0.02
CA ALA A 269 -20.17 16.33 1.20
C ALA A 269 -19.28 16.22 2.45
N ASP A 270 -18.50 15.17 2.57
CA ASP A 270 -17.64 14.92 3.73
C ASP A 270 -16.16 15.04 3.39
N PRO A 271 -15.37 15.80 4.17
CA PRO A 271 -13.93 15.82 4.04
C PRO A 271 -13.35 14.46 4.43
N VAL A 272 -12.20 14.08 3.80
CA VAL A 272 -11.47 12.88 4.20
C VAL A 272 -11.10 12.93 5.68
N ASP A 273 -11.29 11.83 6.37
CA ASP A 273 -10.90 11.72 7.79
C ASP A 273 -9.38 11.45 7.92
N VAL A 274 -8.62 12.53 7.83
CA VAL A 274 -7.14 12.48 7.91
C VAL A 274 -6.67 11.95 9.27
N VAL A 275 -7.44 12.18 10.34
CA VAL A 275 -7.06 11.72 11.69
C VAL A 275 -7.11 10.20 11.74
N SER A 276 -8.23 9.60 11.32
CA SER A 276 -8.35 8.14 11.26
C SER A 276 -7.32 7.49 10.36
N LEU A 277 -7.01 8.09 9.20
CA LEU A 277 -5.97 7.56 8.31
C LEU A 277 -4.57 7.64 8.94
N ARG A 278 -4.25 8.72 9.64
CA ARG A 278 -2.98 8.85 10.36
C ARG A 278 -2.87 7.87 11.51
N ASP A 279 -3.94 7.67 12.25
CA ASP A 279 -3.97 6.68 13.33
C ASP A 279 -3.62 5.27 12.81
N LEU A 280 -4.08 4.91 11.60
CA LEU A 280 -3.73 3.63 10.97
C LEU A 280 -2.25 3.55 10.55
N THR A 281 -1.65 4.64 10.13
CA THR A 281 -0.30 4.64 9.55
C THR A 281 0.81 4.86 10.58
N ASP A 282 0.56 5.68 11.60
CA ASP A 282 1.60 6.15 12.53
C ASP A 282 2.18 5.03 13.40
N ASP A 283 1.36 4.04 13.81
CA ASP A 283 1.82 2.91 14.63
C ASP A 283 2.70 1.94 13.83
N SER A 284 2.45 1.82 12.52
CA SER A 284 3.19 0.92 11.65
C SER A 284 4.54 1.47 11.19
N GLY A 285 4.76 2.79 11.27
CA GLY A 285 5.90 3.48 10.68
C GLY A 285 5.70 3.86 9.21
N GLY A 286 4.52 3.63 8.65
CA GLY A 286 4.11 4.15 7.34
C GLY A 286 3.72 5.63 7.39
N ARG A 287 2.95 6.10 6.40
CA ARG A 287 2.48 7.50 6.37
C ARG A 287 1.15 7.65 5.64
N THR A 288 0.47 8.75 5.97
CA THR A 288 -0.72 9.21 5.26
C THR A 288 -0.36 10.32 4.30
N GLU A 289 -0.74 10.17 3.03
CA GLU A 289 -0.76 11.25 2.05
C GLU A 289 -2.20 11.71 1.82
N VAL A 290 -2.41 13.02 1.73
CA VAL A 290 -3.73 13.58 1.43
C VAL A 290 -3.65 14.34 0.13
N VAL A 291 -4.38 13.87 -0.88
CA VAL A 291 -4.51 14.54 -2.16
C VAL A 291 -5.82 15.33 -2.22
N ARG A 292 -5.78 16.50 -2.85
CA ARG A 292 -6.94 17.39 -2.95
C ARG A 292 -7.79 17.16 -4.20
N ASP A 293 -7.23 16.44 -5.13
CA ASP A 293 -7.86 16.06 -6.39
C ASP A 293 -7.45 14.62 -6.72
N ALA A 294 -8.36 13.84 -7.24
CA ALA A 294 -8.06 12.46 -7.64
C ALA A 294 -6.92 12.38 -8.68
N ARG A 295 -6.72 13.43 -9.48
CA ARG A 295 -5.59 13.55 -10.42
C ARG A 295 -4.22 13.60 -9.74
N ASP A 296 -4.17 13.99 -8.46
CA ASP A 296 -2.93 14.01 -7.66
C ASP A 296 -2.57 12.63 -7.09
N LEU A 297 -3.38 11.58 -7.35
CA LEU A 297 -3.09 10.21 -6.92
C LEU A 297 -1.81 9.65 -7.54
N ASN A 298 -1.50 10.03 -8.79
CA ASN A 298 -0.26 9.57 -9.43
C ASN A 298 0.99 10.02 -8.66
N PRO A 299 1.20 11.30 -8.35
CA PRO A 299 2.32 11.72 -7.51
C PRO A 299 2.33 11.07 -6.13
N ALA A 300 1.17 10.87 -5.49
CA ALA A 300 1.10 10.24 -4.18
C ALA A 300 1.55 8.77 -4.21
N THR A 301 1.11 8.01 -5.21
CA THR A 301 1.55 6.62 -5.40
C THR A 301 3.01 6.52 -5.81
N GLU A 302 3.52 7.44 -6.64
CA GLU A 302 4.95 7.56 -6.98
C GLU A 302 5.80 7.76 -5.72
N ASN A 303 5.40 8.66 -4.84
CA ASN A 303 6.08 8.91 -3.56
C ASN A 303 6.13 7.66 -2.67
N ILE A 304 5.03 6.87 -2.62
CA ILE A 304 5.00 5.62 -1.86
C ILE A 304 5.94 4.58 -2.50
N ALA A 305 5.91 4.42 -3.83
CA ALA A 305 6.81 3.50 -4.53
C ALA A 305 8.29 3.87 -4.34
N ASP A 306 8.61 5.17 -4.44
CA ASP A 306 9.96 5.69 -4.20
C ASP A 306 10.41 5.37 -2.77
N GLU A 307 9.56 5.60 -1.78
CA GLU A 307 9.84 5.24 -0.39
C GLU A 307 10.05 3.73 -0.24
N LEU A 308 9.14 2.90 -0.76
CA LEU A 308 9.27 1.45 -0.72
C LEU A 308 10.57 0.95 -1.36
N SER A 309 11.10 1.65 -2.35
CA SER A 309 12.34 1.29 -3.03
C SER A 309 13.61 1.68 -2.26
N LYS A 310 13.54 2.68 -1.36
CA LYS A 310 14.68 3.34 -0.72
C LYS A 310 14.78 3.11 0.79
N GLN A 311 13.91 2.30 1.37
CA GLN A 311 13.92 2.01 2.80
C GLN A 311 15.13 1.19 3.22
N TYR A 312 15.62 1.43 4.42
CA TYR A 312 16.64 0.61 5.07
C TYR A 312 15.99 -0.59 5.74
N TYR A 313 16.55 -1.76 5.49
CA TYR A 313 16.12 -3.00 6.12
C TYR A 313 17.14 -3.39 7.20
N ILE A 314 16.68 -3.46 8.45
CA ILE A 314 17.53 -3.63 9.63
C ILE A 314 17.03 -4.87 10.37
N GLY A 315 17.96 -5.77 10.73
CA GLY A 315 17.65 -6.92 11.56
C GLY A 315 18.53 -6.97 12.80
N TYR A 316 17.93 -7.34 13.94
CA TYR A 316 18.65 -7.61 15.18
C TYR A 316 18.14 -8.88 15.85
N ALA A 317 18.95 -9.50 16.67
CA ALA A 317 18.55 -10.69 17.41
C ALA A 317 17.56 -10.31 18.52
N SER A 318 16.42 -11.00 18.57
CA SER A 318 15.47 -10.84 19.68
C SER A 318 16.19 -11.08 21.01
N PRO A 319 15.93 -10.27 22.06
CA PRO A 319 16.48 -10.52 23.39
C PRO A 319 15.92 -11.80 24.07
N GLY A 320 15.19 -12.62 23.31
CA GLY A 320 14.73 -13.95 23.77
C GLY A 320 13.43 -13.92 24.60
N LYS A 321 12.73 -12.82 24.58
CA LYS A 321 11.42 -12.68 25.24
C LYS A 321 10.34 -13.31 24.36
N LYS A 322 9.78 -14.44 24.80
CA LYS A 322 8.57 -15.07 24.24
C LYS A 322 7.47 -15.01 25.28
N ASP A 323 7.03 -13.81 25.57
CA ASP A 323 6.11 -13.55 26.68
C ASP A 323 4.71 -13.09 26.21
N GLY A 324 4.49 -13.03 24.90
CA GLY A 324 3.23 -12.56 24.32
C GLY A 324 2.94 -11.07 24.54
N ARG A 325 3.92 -10.30 25.02
CA ARG A 325 3.77 -8.89 25.32
C ARG A 325 4.25 -8.02 24.17
N TRP A 326 3.81 -6.77 24.22
CA TRP A 326 4.30 -5.74 23.32
C TRP A 326 5.66 -5.22 23.78
N HIS A 327 6.63 -5.20 22.86
CA HIS A 327 7.96 -4.63 23.02
C HIS A 327 8.12 -3.43 22.11
N SER A 328 8.63 -2.32 22.69
CA SER A 328 8.83 -1.08 21.93
C SER A 328 10.10 -1.14 21.11
N ILE A 329 10.02 -0.65 19.86
CA ILE A 329 11.18 -0.46 18.98
C ILE A 329 11.37 1.04 18.73
N ARG A 330 12.61 1.49 18.82
CA ARG A 330 13.00 2.84 18.46
C ARG A 330 14.28 2.80 17.63
N VAL A 331 14.24 3.43 16.45
CA VAL A 331 15.39 3.54 15.55
C VAL A 331 15.84 4.98 15.50
N GLU A 332 17.11 5.24 15.75
CA GLU A 332 17.72 6.57 15.75
C GLU A 332 18.96 6.61 14.84
N LEU A 333 19.34 7.83 14.47
CA LEU A 333 20.58 8.10 13.75
C LEU A 333 21.58 8.81 14.65
N LYS A 334 22.83 8.37 14.60
CA LYS A 334 23.93 8.99 15.35
C LYS A 334 24.28 10.36 14.75
N GLY A 335 24.09 11.42 15.53
CA GLY A 335 24.62 12.74 15.22
C GLY A 335 24.10 13.42 13.94
N LYS A 336 22.98 12.95 13.37
CA LYS A 336 22.39 13.50 12.14
C LYS A 336 20.96 14.00 12.40
N PRO A 337 20.59 15.20 11.92
CA PRO A 337 19.30 15.81 12.19
C PRO A 337 18.22 15.30 11.21
N TYR A 338 18.20 14.02 10.91
CA TYR A 338 17.22 13.40 10.04
C TYR A 338 16.07 12.78 10.84
N ARG A 339 14.91 12.64 10.21
CA ARG A 339 13.75 11.96 10.79
C ARG A 339 13.77 10.50 10.37
N VAL A 340 13.63 9.61 11.35
CA VAL A 340 13.48 8.18 11.12
C VAL A 340 12.04 7.78 11.39
N ARG A 341 11.42 7.05 10.48
CA ARG A 341 10.14 6.36 10.68
C ARG A 341 10.39 4.86 10.57
N ALA A 342 9.88 4.13 11.54
CA ALA A 342 9.91 2.68 11.60
C ALA A 342 8.71 2.22 12.43
N ARG A 343 8.39 0.92 12.43
CA ARG A 343 7.37 0.38 13.33
C ARG A 343 7.76 0.65 14.79
N ARG A 344 6.75 0.91 15.63
CA ARG A 344 6.98 1.31 17.03
C ARG A 344 7.24 0.12 17.97
N GLY A 345 7.08 -1.11 17.49
CA GLY A 345 7.28 -2.28 18.30
C GLY A 345 6.78 -3.56 17.64
N TYR A 346 6.73 -4.63 18.41
CA TYR A 346 6.25 -5.96 18.01
C TYR A 346 5.66 -6.70 19.22
N THR A 347 4.88 -7.73 18.95
CA THR A 347 4.42 -8.66 19.99
C THR A 347 5.34 -9.89 19.95
N ALA A 348 6.01 -10.20 21.06
CA ALA A 348 6.90 -11.35 21.15
C ALA A 348 6.09 -12.64 21.14
N GLY A 349 6.29 -13.50 20.14
CA GLY A 349 5.54 -14.73 19.90
C GLY A 349 6.15 -15.97 20.56
#